data_400b09cf38c6cf45eb15abebc18b568e
#
_entry.id   400b09cf38c6cf45eb15abebc18b568e
#
_cell.length_a   1.000
_cell.length_b   1.000
_cell.length_c   1.000
_cell.angle_alpha   90.00
_cell.angle_beta   90.00
_cell.angle_gamma   90.00
#
_symmetry.space_group_name_H-M   'P 1'
#
loop_
_entity.id
_entity.type
_entity.pdbx_description
1 polymer ?
#
loop_
_entity_poly.entity_id
_entity_poly.type
_entity_poly.pdbx_seq_one_letter_code
_entity_poly.pdbx_strand_id
1 'polypeptide(L)'
;MLIFLVMAKKLLSISCPCCGLAMQTASMACTVCGVKIEGNFSETFFNRLAPEDQQFLEQYLLAGFSIKTLEQNSALGYAAIRSRLDRLIANYETLKKMDAQKKAVLEQLRADEINVAEAKKKLEELSGA
;
A
#
# COMPACT_ATOMS: atom_id res chain seq x y z
N MET A 1 -18.44 -26.50 -3.30
CA MET A 1 -18.89 -25.14 -2.90
C MET A 1 -17.95 -24.49 -1.90
N LEU A 2 -17.73 -25.11 -0.75
CA LEU A 2 -16.84 -24.58 0.28
C LEU A 2 -15.39 -24.43 -0.20
N ILE A 3 -14.88 -25.41 -0.93
CA ILE A 3 -13.53 -25.39 -1.51
C ILE A 3 -13.37 -24.21 -2.45
N PHE A 4 -14.39 -23.94 -3.26
CA PHE A 4 -14.38 -22.82 -4.18
C PHE A 4 -14.28 -21.49 -3.43
N LEU A 5 -15.04 -21.32 -2.35
CA LEU A 5 -15.00 -20.10 -1.54
C LEU A 5 -13.65 -19.90 -0.86
N VAL A 6 -13.04 -20.98 -0.38
CA VAL A 6 -11.72 -20.91 0.25
C VAL A 6 -10.66 -20.52 -0.77
N MET A 7 -10.73 -21.05 -1.97
CA MET A 7 -9.74 -20.76 -3.01
C MET A 7 -9.94 -19.40 -3.68
N ALA A 8 -11.09 -18.76 -3.46
CA ALA A 8 -11.40 -17.46 -4.05
C ALA A 8 -10.80 -16.28 -3.27
N LYS A 9 -10.09 -16.52 -2.17
CA LYS A 9 -9.44 -15.45 -1.41
C LYS A 9 -8.29 -14.88 -2.23
N LYS A 10 -8.43 -13.61 -2.59
CA LYS A 10 -7.42 -12.86 -3.34
C LYS A 10 -6.88 -11.74 -2.47
N LEU A 11 -5.62 -11.39 -2.72
CA LEU A 11 -5.06 -10.18 -2.15
C LEU A 11 -5.79 -8.98 -2.75
N LEU A 12 -6.33 -8.15 -1.88
CA LEU A 12 -7.09 -6.99 -2.31
C LEU A 12 -6.16 -5.78 -2.42
N SER A 13 -6.17 -5.14 -3.57
CA SER A 13 -5.47 -3.87 -3.74
C SER A 13 -6.21 -2.79 -2.96
N ILE A 14 -5.46 -1.93 -2.30
CA ILE A 14 -6.04 -0.78 -1.60
C ILE A 14 -6.35 0.39 -2.53
N SER A 15 -5.96 0.30 -3.80
CA SER A 15 -6.31 1.33 -4.78
C SER A 15 -7.79 1.27 -5.13
N CYS A 16 -8.45 2.42 -5.07
CA CYS A 16 -9.86 2.51 -5.42
C CYS A 16 -10.05 2.22 -6.91
N PRO A 17 -10.92 1.28 -7.29
CA PRO A 17 -11.16 0.99 -8.71
C PRO A 17 -11.88 2.12 -9.45
N CYS A 18 -12.44 3.07 -8.72
CA CYS A 18 -13.13 4.22 -9.32
C CYS A 18 -12.19 5.40 -9.57
N CYS A 19 -11.45 5.82 -8.55
CA CYS A 19 -10.62 7.04 -8.63
C CYS A 19 -9.11 6.78 -8.51
N GLY A 20 -8.70 5.57 -8.20
CA GLY A 20 -7.28 5.21 -8.06
C GLY A 20 -6.62 5.64 -6.76
N LEU A 21 -7.32 6.36 -5.91
CA LEU A 21 -6.76 6.78 -4.62
C LEU A 21 -6.75 5.61 -3.63
N ALA A 22 -5.87 5.70 -2.63
CA ALA A 22 -5.78 4.67 -1.61
C ALA A 22 -7.05 4.62 -0.76
N MET A 23 -7.59 3.42 -0.61
CA MET A 23 -8.71 3.18 0.29
C MET A 23 -8.19 2.92 1.70
N GLN A 24 -9.05 3.19 2.69
CA GLN A 24 -8.77 2.93 4.10
C GLN A 24 -9.61 1.74 4.58
N THR A 25 -9.09 1.03 5.56
CA THR A 25 -9.86 -0.01 6.23
C THR A 25 -10.94 0.66 7.09
N ALA A 26 -12.18 0.36 6.81
CA ALA A 26 -13.33 0.88 7.56
C ALA A 26 -13.87 -0.14 8.57
N SER A 27 -13.69 -1.43 8.32
CA SER A 27 -14.14 -2.47 9.23
C SER A 27 -13.28 -3.71 9.12
N MET A 28 -13.22 -4.45 10.23
CA MET A 28 -12.58 -5.77 10.28
C MET A 28 -13.49 -6.72 11.03
N ALA A 29 -13.55 -7.96 10.57
CA ALA A 29 -14.35 -9.00 11.19
C ALA A 29 -13.48 -10.20 11.56
N CYS A 30 -13.72 -10.73 12.76
CA CYS A 30 -13.07 -11.96 13.15
C CYS A 30 -13.81 -13.15 12.50
N THR A 31 -13.06 -13.97 11.79
CA THR A 31 -13.63 -15.13 11.09
C THR A 31 -14.00 -16.28 12.05
N VAL A 32 -13.51 -16.23 13.29
CA VAL A 32 -13.75 -17.28 14.29
C VAL A 32 -14.94 -16.93 15.17
N CYS A 33 -14.95 -15.75 15.80
CA CYS A 33 -16.01 -15.39 16.75
C CYS A 33 -17.06 -14.44 16.17
N GLY A 34 -16.83 -13.91 14.98
CA GLY A 34 -17.79 -13.02 14.30
C GLY A 34 -17.81 -11.59 14.80
N VAL A 35 -16.94 -11.20 15.74
CA VAL A 35 -16.83 -9.81 16.17
C VAL A 35 -16.43 -8.94 15.00
N LYS A 36 -17.09 -7.80 14.87
CA LYS A 36 -16.80 -6.83 13.82
C LYS A 36 -16.49 -5.46 14.45
N ILE A 37 -15.38 -4.85 14.03
CA ILE A 37 -15.00 -3.51 14.44
C ILE A 37 -15.11 -2.58 13.24
N GLU A 38 -15.68 -1.40 13.46
CA GLU A 38 -15.82 -0.36 12.44
C GLU A 38 -15.23 0.94 12.96
N GLY A 39 -14.62 1.72 12.08
CA GLY A 39 -14.06 3.01 12.46
C GLY A 39 -13.05 3.52 11.42
N ASN A 40 -12.30 4.53 11.82
CA ASN A 40 -11.21 5.07 11.03
C ASN A 40 -9.91 4.46 11.52
N PHE A 41 -9.28 3.66 10.68
CA PHE A 41 -8.03 2.99 11.02
C PHE A 41 -6.92 3.50 10.13
N SER A 42 -5.76 3.73 10.75
CA SER A 42 -4.54 4.03 9.99
C SER A 42 -3.91 2.73 9.52
N GLU A 43 -3.48 2.71 8.27
CA GLU A 43 -2.77 1.57 7.70
C GLU A 43 -1.29 1.91 7.55
N THR A 44 -0.45 0.89 7.60
CA THR A 44 0.98 1.03 7.33
C THR A 44 1.20 1.27 5.84
N PHE A 45 2.32 1.89 5.50
CA PHE A 45 2.69 2.06 4.09
C PHE A 45 2.89 0.72 3.37
N PHE A 46 3.21 -0.34 4.11
CA PHE A 46 3.32 -1.67 3.54
C PHE A 46 2.02 -2.13 2.88
N ASN A 47 0.88 -1.83 3.48
CA ASN A 47 -0.41 -2.21 2.93
C ASN A 47 -0.76 -1.43 1.66
N ARG A 48 -0.09 -0.31 1.42
CA ARG A 48 -0.27 0.50 0.22
C ARG A 48 0.58 0.05 -0.96
N LEU A 49 1.54 -0.81 -0.71
CA LEU A 49 2.33 -1.40 -1.80
C LEU A 49 1.46 -2.33 -2.63
N ALA A 50 1.78 -2.45 -3.91
CA ALA A 50 1.11 -3.41 -4.78
C ALA A 50 1.23 -4.83 -4.19
N PRO A 51 0.21 -5.70 -4.34
CA PRO A 51 0.28 -7.06 -3.83
C PRO A 51 1.52 -7.82 -4.26
N GLU A 52 1.99 -7.62 -5.48
CA GLU A 52 3.19 -8.25 -6.03
C GLU A 52 4.44 -7.82 -5.27
N ASP A 53 4.51 -6.54 -4.89
CA ASP A 53 5.63 -6.02 -4.11
C ASP A 53 5.61 -6.55 -2.68
N GLN A 54 4.42 -6.70 -2.09
CA GLN A 54 4.28 -7.31 -0.77
C GLN A 54 4.74 -8.76 -0.78
N GLN A 55 4.38 -9.52 -1.81
CA GLN A 55 4.82 -10.90 -1.97
C GLN A 55 6.34 -10.99 -2.17
N PHE A 56 6.90 -10.09 -2.94
CA PHE A 56 8.34 -10.03 -3.15
C PHE A 56 9.08 -9.74 -1.83
N LEU A 57 8.56 -8.82 -1.03
CA LEU A 57 9.12 -8.53 0.29
C LEU A 57 9.06 -9.73 1.23
N GLU A 58 7.96 -10.47 1.19
CA GLU A 58 7.83 -11.70 1.98
C GLU A 58 8.89 -12.72 1.59
N GLN A 59 9.10 -12.94 0.30
CA GLN A 59 10.13 -13.84 -0.18
C GLN A 59 11.53 -13.38 0.24
N TYR A 60 11.80 -12.09 0.19
CA TYR A 60 13.06 -11.51 0.62
C TYR A 60 13.30 -11.70 2.12
N LEU A 61 12.26 -11.46 2.92
CA LEU A 61 12.30 -11.69 4.36
C LEU A 61 12.58 -13.16 4.69
N LEU A 62 11.89 -14.09 4.02
CA LEU A 62 12.07 -15.53 4.22
C LEU A 62 13.45 -16.00 3.76
N ALA A 63 14.07 -15.28 2.85
CA ALA A 63 15.45 -15.52 2.42
C ALA A 63 16.48 -14.91 3.37
N GLY A 64 16.06 -14.41 4.54
CA GLY A 64 16.94 -13.80 5.53
C GLY A 64 17.48 -12.44 5.10
N PHE A 65 16.76 -11.71 4.24
CA PHE A 65 17.20 -10.45 3.65
C PHE A 65 18.50 -10.58 2.85
N SER A 66 18.71 -11.76 2.25
CA SER A 66 19.87 -12.03 1.43
C SER A 66 19.47 -12.16 -0.03
N ILE A 67 20.00 -11.28 -0.88
CA ILE A 67 19.74 -11.33 -2.32
C ILE A 67 20.27 -12.63 -2.91
N LYS A 68 21.43 -13.08 -2.43
CA LYS A 68 22.04 -14.32 -2.89
C LYS A 68 21.15 -15.53 -2.59
N THR A 69 20.59 -15.59 -1.38
CA THR A 69 19.68 -16.66 -0.98
C THR A 69 18.39 -16.61 -1.80
N LEU A 70 17.85 -15.42 -2.02
CA LEU A 70 16.66 -15.25 -2.83
C LEU A 70 16.91 -15.67 -4.28
N GLU A 71 18.07 -15.36 -4.84
CA GLU A 71 18.47 -15.82 -6.17
C GLU A 71 18.49 -17.34 -6.28
N GLN A 72 18.98 -18.02 -5.25
CA GLN A 72 18.99 -19.48 -5.22
C GLN A 72 17.59 -20.09 -5.17
N ASN A 73 16.65 -19.40 -4.54
CA ASN A 73 15.29 -19.87 -4.31
C ASN A 73 14.28 -19.38 -5.35
N SER A 74 14.71 -18.57 -6.31
CA SER A 74 13.81 -18.00 -7.32
C SER A 74 14.42 -18.16 -8.71
N ALA A 75 13.58 -17.91 -9.73
CA ALA A 75 14.04 -17.93 -11.12
C ALA A 75 14.75 -16.64 -11.55
N LEU A 76 14.77 -15.63 -10.68
CA LEU A 76 15.37 -14.32 -10.97
C LEU A 76 16.86 -14.32 -10.66
N GLY A 77 17.64 -13.65 -11.52
CA GLY A 77 19.06 -13.41 -11.27
C GLY A 77 19.28 -12.24 -10.31
N TYR A 78 20.51 -12.11 -9.82
CA TYR A 78 20.90 -11.08 -8.86
C TYR A 78 20.54 -9.66 -9.33
N ALA A 79 20.89 -9.33 -10.58
CA ALA A 79 20.64 -8.00 -11.13
C ALA A 79 19.14 -7.66 -11.19
N ALA A 80 18.30 -8.63 -11.56
CA ALA A 80 16.87 -8.46 -11.62
C ALA A 80 16.27 -8.25 -10.22
N ILE A 81 16.72 -9.02 -9.23
CA ILE A 81 16.29 -8.88 -7.84
C ILE A 81 16.71 -7.52 -7.30
N ARG A 82 17.95 -7.11 -7.53
CA ARG A 82 18.47 -5.82 -7.07
C ARG A 82 17.67 -4.65 -7.68
N SER A 83 17.43 -4.71 -8.97
CA SER A 83 16.66 -3.69 -9.68
C SER A 83 15.23 -3.59 -9.14
N ARG A 84 14.60 -4.74 -8.89
CA ARG A 84 13.24 -4.77 -8.34
C ARG A 84 13.20 -4.21 -6.92
N LEU A 85 14.19 -4.53 -6.12
CA LEU A 85 14.32 -4.03 -4.76
C LEU A 85 14.49 -2.51 -4.75
N ASP A 86 15.36 -1.97 -5.59
CA ASP A 86 15.59 -0.54 -5.70
C ASP A 86 14.31 0.20 -6.13
N ARG A 87 13.56 -0.35 -7.06
CA ARG A 87 12.28 0.21 -7.50
C ARG A 87 11.23 0.19 -6.40
N LEU A 88 11.19 -0.90 -5.63
CA LEU A 88 10.28 -1.02 -4.50
C LEU A 88 10.60 0.02 -3.42
N ILE A 89 11.88 0.21 -3.11
CA ILE A 89 12.34 1.24 -2.17
C ILE A 89 11.91 2.62 -2.64
N ALA A 90 12.14 2.92 -3.92
CA ALA A 90 11.74 4.21 -4.50
C ALA A 90 10.23 4.43 -4.41
N ASN A 91 9.44 3.40 -4.69
CA ASN A 91 7.99 3.47 -4.58
C ASN A 91 7.54 3.73 -3.14
N TYR A 92 8.17 3.06 -2.18
CA TYR A 92 7.86 3.25 -0.76
C TYR A 92 8.18 4.66 -0.30
N GLU A 93 9.34 5.17 -0.67
CA GLU A 93 9.75 6.54 -0.36
C GLU A 93 8.79 7.57 -0.98
N THR A 94 8.34 7.33 -2.21
CA THR A 94 7.36 8.17 -2.88
C THR A 94 6.03 8.20 -2.12
N LEU A 95 5.55 7.05 -1.65
CA LEU A 95 4.33 6.97 -0.86
C LEU A 95 4.44 7.79 0.42
N LYS A 96 5.57 7.70 1.13
CA LYS A 96 5.80 8.47 2.35
C LYS A 96 5.83 9.97 2.07
N LYS A 97 6.51 10.36 1.01
CA LYS A 97 6.61 11.77 0.61
C LYS A 97 5.25 12.35 0.25
N MET A 98 4.47 11.63 -0.54
CA MET A 98 3.12 12.04 -0.93
C MET A 98 2.20 12.17 0.28
N ASP A 99 2.29 11.24 1.22
CA ASP A 99 1.49 11.30 2.44
C ASP A 99 1.83 12.55 3.26
N ALA A 100 3.11 12.87 3.41
CA ALA A 100 3.54 14.09 4.10
C ALA A 100 3.03 15.36 3.41
N GLN A 101 3.07 15.39 2.08
CA GLN A 101 2.55 16.51 1.30
C GLN A 101 1.04 16.67 1.45
N LYS A 102 0.31 15.57 1.46
CA LYS A 102 -1.15 15.57 1.68
C LYS A 102 -1.49 16.10 3.07
N LYS A 103 -0.76 15.65 4.09
CA LYS A 103 -0.94 16.15 5.46
C LYS A 103 -0.71 17.65 5.55
N ALA A 104 0.33 18.15 4.88
CA ALA A 104 0.62 19.59 4.85
C ALA A 104 -0.55 20.39 4.25
N VAL A 105 -1.15 19.89 3.15
CA VAL A 105 -2.31 20.54 2.54
C VAL A 105 -3.50 20.55 3.51
N LEU A 106 -3.76 19.45 4.18
CA LEU A 106 -4.86 19.36 5.14
C LEU A 106 -4.65 20.27 6.35
N GLU A 107 -3.41 20.44 6.82
CA GLU A 107 -3.09 21.39 7.89
C GLU A 107 -3.29 22.83 7.44
N GLN A 108 -2.94 23.17 6.20
CA GLN A 108 -3.23 24.49 5.64
C GLN A 108 -4.71 24.79 5.60
N LEU A 109 -5.52 23.78 5.22
CA LEU A 109 -6.97 23.90 5.21
C LEU A 109 -7.53 24.08 6.63
N ARG A 110 -7.02 23.32 7.60
CA ARG A 110 -7.42 23.44 9.01
C ARG A 110 -7.08 24.82 9.58
N ALA A 111 -5.93 25.38 9.19
CA ALA A 111 -5.49 26.68 9.65
C ALA A 111 -6.11 27.85 8.87
N ASP A 112 -7.06 27.58 7.99
CA ASP A 112 -7.71 28.56 7.10
C ASP A 112 -6.75 29.33 6.20
N GLU A 113 -5.57 28.79 5.93
CA GLU A 113 -4.61 29.38 4.97
C GLU A 113 -5.06 29.21 3.53
N ILE A 114 -5.83 28.15 3.26
CA ILE A 114 -6.41 27.84 1.95
C ILE A 114 -7.87 27.45 2.14
N ASN A 115 -8.67 27.62 1.09
CA ASN A 115 -10.06 27.16 1.10
C ASN A 115 -10.20 25.71 0.59
N VAL A 116 -11.40 25.17 0.67
CA VAL A 116 -11.69 23.79 0.27
C VAL A 116 -11.38 23.54 -1.21
N ALA A 117 -11.71 24.49 -2.08
CA ALA A 117 -11.44 24.37 -3.52
C ALA A 117 -9.95 24.29 -3.81
N GLU A 118 -9.14 25.13 -3.15
CA GLU A 118 -7.69 25.12 -3.29
C GLU A 118 -7.07 23.84 -2.73
N ALA A 119 -7.56 23.37 -1.58
CA ALA A 119 -7.13 22.11 -0.97
C ALA A 119 -7.39 20.95 -1.90
N LYS A 120 -8.60 20.87 -2.46
CA LYS A 120 -9.00 19.84 -3.40
C LYS A 120 -8.09 19.83 -4.63
N LYS A 121 -7.82 20.99 -5.19
CA LYS A 121 -6.93 21.13 -6.34
C LYS A 121 -5.51 20.63 -6.03
N LYS A 122 -4.94 21.03 -4.89
CA LYS A 122 -3.62 20.59 -4.47
C LYS A 122 -3.55 19.08 -4.25
N LEU A 123 -4.58 18.50 -3.64
CA LEU A 123 -4.64 17.05 -3.43
C LEU A 123 -4.75 16.29 -4.75
N GLU A 124 -5.52 16.79 -5.71
CA GLU A 124 -5.63 16.20 -7.03
C GLU A 124 -4.29 16.24 -7.78
N GLU A 125 -3.56 17.34 -7.70
CA GLU A 125 -2.24 17.49 -8.31
C GLU A 125 -1.24 16.48 -7.73
N LEU A 126 -1.30 16.21 -6.42
CA LEU A 126 -0.43 15.25 -5.76
C LEU A 126 -0.78 13.80 -6.12
N SER A 127 -2.05 13.52 -6.40
CA SER A 127 -2.54 12.17 -6.65
C SER A 127 -2.61 11.82 -8.13
N GLY A 128 -2.88 12.79 -8.96
CA GLY A 128 -3.16 12.59 -10.38
C GLY A 128 -1.97 12.83 -11.30
N ALA A 129 -0.89 13.13 -10.68
CA ALA A 129 0.31 13.37 -11.47
C ALA A 129 0.66 12.15 -12.30
#